data_da15e870f80a741a5382ba11fe40b369
#
_entry.id   da15e870f80a741a5382ba11fe40b369
#
_cell.length_a   1.000
_cell.length_b   1.000
_cell.length_c   1.000
_cell.angle_alpha   90.00
_cell.angle_beta   90.00
_cell.angle_gamma   90.00
#
_symmetry.space_group_name_H-M   'P 1'
#
loop_
_entity.id
_entity.type
_entity.pdbx_description
1 polymer ?
#
loop_
_entity_poly.entity_id
_entity_poly.type
_entity_poly.pdbx_seq_one_letter_code
_entity_poly.pdbx_strand_id
1 'polypeptide(L)'
;MTLGLIVRRSLRQHALSTVVTAASIALACGLLISVWVVKSQSHATFTGMTGGFDAVLGARGSKLQLVLNTLFHLEESPGNLPWSDYLEIKQNPNVEFALPIAVGDNYRGYRLAGTLPELFTAVEYRPGRRYSFRAGRAFDPTLREAVVGSFAADKLGLKPGDKFHPYHGLIYDEKNEHAETYVVVGVLEPSNTPADRVVWIPLEGLQKMSGHDPKAAADVSGVLVKLKANAGPAGFRMDLMYNKQGNRLTFAWPVGRVMTQLFDKIGWFDRVLTLVAYLVALVATSSILASIYNSMNERRREIAILRALGAHRGTIFGAIVLEAAAISALGVLAGFVVYALVMNAVAAIMRAQTGVVLDPFAWHPVMVLAPVAIIALGALAGVVPAVKAYRTDVAENLVPQS
;
A
#
# COMPACT_ATOMS: atom_id res chain seq x y z
N MET A 1 -22.85 4.50 -45.45
CA MET A 1 -22.59 3.73 -44.19
C MET A 1 -21.72 4.58 -43.27
N THR A 2 -22.12 4.72 -42.02
CA THR A 2 -21.31 5.48 -41.04
C THR A 2 -20.13 4.61 -40.52
N LEU A 3 -18.96 5.23 -40.31
CA LEU A 3 -17.75 4.56 -39.78
C LEU A 3 -18.04 3.72 -38.52
N GLY A 4 -18.84 4.26 -37.61
CA GLY A 4 -19.22 3.56 -36.39
C GLY A 4 -19.99 2.25 -36.62
N LEU A 5 -20.81 2.17 -37.66
CA LEU A 5 -21.57 0.96 -37.98
C LEU A 5 -20.65 -0.14 -38.54
N ILE A 6 -19.62 0.25 -39.31
CA ILE A 6 -18.59 -0.66 -39.84
C ILE A 6 -17.82 -1.25 -38.66
N VAL A 7 -17.31 -0.41 -37.73
CA VAL A 7 -16.55 -0.83 -36.56
C VAL A 7 -17.38 -1.76 -35.67
N ARG A 8 -18.62 -1.40 -35.34
CA ARG A 8 -19.50 -2.23 -34.52
C ARG A 8 -19.76 -3.63 -35.08
N ARG A 9 -19.97 -3.72 -36.41
CA ARG A 9 -20.13 -5.03 -37.09
C ARG A 9 -18.85 -5.84 -37.04
N SER A 10 -17.71 -5.20 -37.29
CA SER A 10 -16.39 -5.80 -37.23
C SER A 10 -16.11 -6.43 -35.83
N LEU A 11 -16.28 -5.67 -34.75
CA LEU A 11 -16.09 -6.13 -33.38
C LEU A 11 -16.96 -7.34 -33.03
N ARG A 12 -18.19 -7.42 -33.57
CA ARG A 12 -19.07 -8.56 -33.34
C ARG A 12 -18.69 -9.77 -34.17
N GLN A 13 -18.27 -9.58 -35.42
CA GLN A 13 -17.89 -10.66 -36.33
C GLN A 13 -16.62 -11.38 -35.81
N HIS A 14 -15.66 -10.61 -35.25
CA HIS A 14 -14.41 -11.13 -34.70
C HIS A 14 -14.41 -11.08 -33.15
N ALA A 15 -15.55 -11.43 -32.53
CA ALA A 15 -15.75 -11.29 -31.08
C ALA A 15 -14.69 -11.97 -30.24
N LEU A 16 -14.27 -13.21 -30.60
CA LEU A 16 -13.25 -13.94 -29.86
C LEU A 16 -11.90 -13.19 -29.86
N SER A 17 -11.41 -12.78 -31.00
CA SER A 17 -10.17 -12.02 -31.15
C SER A 17 -10.25 -10.67 -30.41
N THR A 18 -11.39 -9.98 -30.52
CA THR A 18 -11.68 -8.73 -29.81
C THR A 18 -11.62 -8.92 -28.30
N VAL A 19 -12.24 -9.97 -27.77
CA VAL A 19 -12.25 -10.27 -26.33
C VAL A 19 -10.85 -10.60 -25.80
N VAL A 20 -10.11 -11.47 -26.52
CA VAL A 20 -8.75 -11.83 -26.13
C VAL A 20 -7.83 -10.61 -26.13
N THR A 21 -7.91 -9.78 -27.16
CA THR A 21 -7.11 -8.55 -27.25
C THR A 21 -7.51 -7.54 -26.19
N ALA A 22 -8.81 -7.33 -25.97
CA ALA A 22 -9.30 -6.43 -24.93
C ALA A 22 -8.91 -6.93 -23.52
N ALA A 23 -8.93 -8.25 -23.26
CA ALA A 23 -8.47 -8.83 -22.00
C ALA A 23 -6.97 -8.60 -21.77
N SER A 24 -6.14 -8.75 -22.79
CA SER A 24 -4.69 -8.44 -22.71
C SER A 24 -4.45 -6.97 -22.37
N ILE A 25 -5.22 -6.07 -23.00
CA ILE A 25 -5.15 -4.63 -22.72
C ILE A 25 -5.66 -4.33 -21.31
N ALA A 26 -6.73 -5.00 -20.86
CA ALA A 26 -7.28 -4.85 -19.53
C ALA A 26 -6.27 -5.21 -18.44
N LEU A 27 -5.57 -6.33 -18.62
CA LEU A 27 -4.50 -6.74 -17.72
C LEU A 27 -3.36 -5.71 -17.73
N ALA A 28 -2.91 -5.27 -18.89
CA ALA A 28 -1.85 -4.27 -19.00
C ALA A 28 -2.22 -2.95 -18.32
N CYS A 29 -3.40 -2.42 -18.61
CA CYS A 29 -3.89 -1.16 -18.07
C CYS A 29 -4.11 -1.26 -16.56
N GLY A 30 -4.81 -2.29 -16.11
CA GLY A 30 -5.12 -2.51 -14.70
C GLY A 30 -3.88 -2.71 -13.83
N LEU A 31 -2.92 -3.52 -14.28
CA LEU A 31 -1.66 -3.72 -13.58
C LEU A 31 -0.80 -2.45 -13.54
N LEU A 32 -0.70 -1.72 -14.64
CA LEU A 32 0.07 -0.48 -14.71
C LEU A 32 -0.49 0.56 -13.73
N ILE A 33 -1.82 0.77 -13.73
CA ILE A 33 -2.47 1.67 -12.78
C ILE A 33 -2.23 1.19 -11.34
N SER A 34 -2.41 -0.11 -11.05
CA SER A 34 -2.26 -0.69 -9.73
C SER A 34 -0.85 -0.48 -9.17
N VAL A 35 0.20 -0.77 -9.95
CA VAL A 35 1.61 -0.59 -9.53
C VAL A 35 1.87 0.86 -9.12
N TRP A 36 1.45 1.82 -9.94
CA TRP A 36 1.67 3.24 -9.65
C TRP A 36 0.88 3.74 -8.45
N VAL A 37 -0.38 3.34 -8.31
CA VAL A 37 -1.23 3.76 -7.18
C VAL A 37 -0.76 3.14 -5.88
N VAL A 38 -0.48 1.83 -5.86
CA VAL A 38 0.05 1.15 -4.66
C VAL A 38 1.37 1.78 -4.23
N LYS A 39 2.30 2.00 -5.16
CA LYS A 39 3.58 2.65 -4.88
C LYS A 39 3.39 4.03 -4.25
N SER A 40 2.59 4.89 -4.90
CA SER A 40 2.36 6.26 -4.45
C SER A 40 1.68 6.31 -3.09
N GLN A 41 0.62 5.53 -2.89
CA GLN A 41 -0.10 5.50 -1.62
C GLN A 41 0.73 4.88 -0.49
N SER A 42 1.43 3.76 -0.75
CA SER A 42 2.30 3.15 0.26
C SER A 42 3.38 4.13 0.71
N HIS A 43 4.07 4.76 -0.24
CA HIS A 43 5.08 5.77 0.09
C HIS A 43 4.48 6.93 0.91
N ALA A 44 3.40 7.54 0.44
CA ALA A 44 2.76 8.67 1.13
C ALA A 44 2.27 8.29 2.53
N THR A 45 1.67 7.10 2.67
CA THR A 45 1.12 6.64 3.93
C THR A 45 2.22 6.34 4.95
N PHE A 46 3.22 5.54 4.58
CA PHE A 46 4.29 5.19 5.52
C PHE A 46 5.19 6.36 5.89
N THR A 47 5.47 7.28 4.96
CA THR A 47 6.29 8.46 5.26
C THR A 47 5.51 9.54 6.04
N GLY A 48 4.19 9.62 5.84
CA GLY A 48 3.30 10.55 6.55
C GLY A 48 2.77 10.01 7.88
N MET A 49 2.91 8.70 8.14
CA MET A 49 2.39 8.07 9.35
C MET A 49 3.42 8.15 10.48
N THR A 50 3.34 9.22 11.25
CA THR A 50 4.24 9.47 12.40
C THR A 50 3.58 9.12 13.73
N GLY A 51 2.29 8.75 13.73
CA GLY A 51 1.53 8.51 14.96
C GLY A 51 1.39 9.75 15.84
N GLY A 52 1.69 10.94 15.32
CA GLY A 52 1.75 12.20 16.07
C GLY A 52 3.12 12.50 16.71
N PHE A 53 4.13 11.69 16.40
CA PHE A 53 5.48 11.84 16.96
C PHE A 53 6.50 12.22 15.88
N ASP A 54 7.50 12.99 16.28
CA ASP A 54 8.55 13.49 15.38
C ASP A 54 9.77 12.56 15.36
N ALA A 55 10.04 11.88 16.48
CA ALA A 55 11.22 11.05 16.67
C ALA A 55 10.93 9.81 17.52
N VAL A 56 11.86 8.86 17.47
CA VAL A 56 11.93 7.70 18.38
C VAL A 56 13.32 7.63 19.00
N LEU A 57 13.37 7.54 20.32
CA LEU A 57 14.60 7.26 21.09
C LEU A 57 14.61 5.78 21.50
N GLY A 58 15.73 5.10 21.34
CA GLY A 58 15.89 3.71 21.74
C GLY A 58 17.34 3.28 21.91
N ALA A 59 17.54 2.00 22.18
CA ALA A 59 18.87 1.42 22.28
C ALA A 59 19.68 1.60 21.00
N ARG A 60 21.01 1.54 21.12
CA ARG A 60 21.92 1.70 19.98
C ARG A 60 21.64 0.65 18.90
N GLY A 61 21.33 1.12 17.70
CA GLY A 61 20.98 0.24 16.59
C GLY A 61 20.56 0.99 15.32
N SER A 62 19.83 0.31 14.46
CA SER A 62 19.28 0.89 13.24
C SER A 62 18.12 1.82 13.55
N LYS A 63 18.16 3.06 13.04
CA LYS A 63 17.03 3.99 13.12
C LYS A 63 15.75 3.39 12.54
N LEU A 64 15.88 2.66 11.43
CA LEU A 64 14.75 2.02 10.75
C LEU A 64 14.14 0.92 11.61
N GLN A 65 14.96 0.01 12.15
CA GLN A 65 14.50 -1.06 13.05
C GLN A 65 13.78 -0.47 14.27
N LEU A 66 14.34 0.59 14.86
CA LEU A 66 13.75 1.26 16.01
C LEU A 66 12.36 1.85 15.67
N VAL A 67 12.21 2.51 14.55
CA VAL A 67 10.91 3.06 14.10
C VAL A 67 9.93 1.92 13.79
N LEU A 68 10.36 0.88 13.08
CA LEU A 68 9.52 -0.27 12.76
C LEU A 68 9.07 -1.04 14.01
N ASN A 69 9.92 -1.15 15.02
CA ASN A 69 9.57 -1.75 16.29
C ASN A 69 8.57 -0.88 17.08
N THR A 70 8.98 0.36 17.40
CA THR A 70 8.30 1.18 18.41
C THR A 70 7.02 1.85 17.90
N LEU A 71 6.99 2.24 16.62
CA LEU A 71 5.85 2.95 16.02
C LEU A 71 4.97 2.05 15.15
N PHE A 72 5.60 1.17 14.35
CA PHE A 72 4.86 0.30 13.44
C PHE A 72 4.58 -1.10 14.01
N HIS A 73 5.24 -1.47 15.10
CA HIS A 73 5.11 -2.77 15.77
C HIS A 73 5.36 -3.98 14.86
N LEU A 74 6.27 -3.85 13.89
CA LEU A 74 6.57 -4.85 12.85
C LEU A 74 7.87 -5.63 13.10
N GLU A 75 8.85 -5.04 13.80
CA GLU A 75 10.19 -5.60 14.01
C GLU A 75 10.47 -5.88 15.47
N GLU A 76 11.54 -6.60 15.73
CA GLU A 76 12.10 -6.77 17.08
C GLU A 76 12.79 -5.49 17.57
N SER A 77 12.83 -5.31 18.89
CA SER A 77 13.58 -4.19 19.48
C SER A 77 15.09 -4.36 19.22
N PRO A 78 15.84 -3.30 18.85
CA PRO A 78 17.29 -3.36 18.79
C PRO A 78 17.94 -3.53 20.16
N GLY A 79 17.18 -3.49 21.23
CA GLY A 79 17.54 -3.54 22.63
C GLY A 79 16.63 -2.65 23.47
N ASN A 80 16.84 -2.67 24.76
CA ASN A 80 16.07 -1.86 25.70
C ASN A 80 16.89 -0.66 26.19
N LEU A 81 16.20 0.35 26.68
CA LEU A 81 16.78 1.50 27.37
C LEU A 81 16.20 1.62 28.78
N PRO A 82 17.04 2.01 29.78
CA PRO A 82 16.62 2.17 31.18
C PRO A 82 15.56 3.26 31.32
N TRP A 83 14.72 3.14 32.33
CA TRP A 83 13.71 4.15 32.68
C TRP A 83 14.29 5.55 32.90
N SER A 84 15.54 5.65 33.37
CA SER A 84 16.25 6.91 33.52
C SER A 84 16.37 7.71 32.23
N ASP A 85 16.59 7.02 31.10
CA ASP A 85 16.70 7.67 29.81
C ASP A 85 15.35 8.21 29.32
N TYR A 86 14.26 7.49 29.62
CA TYR A 86 12.91 8.02 29.38
C TYR A 86 12.66 9.29 30.20
N LEU A 87 13.05 9.31 31.48
CA LEU A 87 12.88 10.49 32.33
C LEU A 87 13.74 11.67 31.84
N GLU A 88 14.96 11.41 31.39
CA GLU A 88 15.85 12.43 30.82
C GLU A 88 15.24 13.07 29.56
N ILE A 89 14.78 12.27 28.60
CA ILE A 89 14.18 12.78 27.36
C ILE A 89 12.85 13.50 27.65
N LYS A 90 12.04 13.02 28.59
CA LYS A 90 10.78 13.66 28.99
C LYS A 90 10.99 15.05 29.59
N GLN A 91 12.09 15.25 30.32
CA GLN A 91 12.44 16.52 30.94
C GLN A 91 13.14 17.50 29.98
N ASN A 92 13.47 17.06 28.76
CA ASN A 92 14.16 17.92 27.80
C ASN A 92 13.28 19.12 27.41
N PRO A 93 13.78 20.37 27.50
CA PRO A 93 12.98 21.56 27.24
C PRO A 93 12.43 21.68 25.82
N ASN A 94 13.00 20.95 24.84
CA ASN A 94 12.54 20.92 23.46
C ASN A 94 11.48 19.83 23.19
N VAL A 95 11.24 18.95 24.15
CA VAL A 95 10.23 17.89 24.06
C VAL A 95 8.89 18.42 24.58
N GLU A 96 7.85 18.24 23.80
CA GLU A 96 6.48 18.52 24.18
C GLU A 96 5.88 17.34 24.93
N PHE A 97 6.12 16.13 24.42
CA PHE A 97 5.57 14.90 24.96
C PHE A 97 6.50 13.71 24.65
N ALA A 98 6.64 12.81 25.62
CA ALA A 98 7.39 11.56 25.46
C ALA A 98 6.57 10.39 25.98
N LEU A 99 6.42 9.34 25.18
CA LEU A 99 5.63 8.16 25.50
C LEU A 99 6.52 6.91 25.44
N PRO A 100 6.69 6.18 26.56
CA PRO A 100 7.45 4.93 26.58
C PRO A 100 6.63 3.79 25.99
N ILE A 101 7.31 2.94 25.24
CA ILE A 101 6.75 1.72 24.63
C ILE A 101 7.64 0.54 25.01
N ALA A 102 7.04 -0.50 25.55
CA ALA A 102 7.67 -1.80 25.77
C ALA A 102 7.00 -2.84 24.88
N VAL A 103 7.78 -3.68 24.20
CA VAL A 103 7.31 -4.74 23.30
C VAL A 103 8.13 -5.98 23.56
N GLY A 104 7.50 -7.12 23.57
CA GLY A 104 8.20 -8.40 23.81
C GLY A 104 7.29 -9.59 23.59
N ASP A 105 5.99 -9.40 23.70
CA ASP A 105 4.98 -10.44 23.72
C ASP A 105 3.95 -10.30 22.63
N ASN A 106 3.09 -11.31 22.51
CA ASN A 106 1.99 -11.34 21.58
C ASN A 106 0.72 -11.95 22.20
N TYR A 107 -0.41 -11.74 21.52
CA TYR A 107 -1.60 -12.56 21.70
C TYR A 107 -2.06 -13.09 20.36
N ARG A 108 -1.92 -14.40 20.17
CA ARG A 108 -2.25 -15.12 18.93
C ARG A 108 -1.70 -14.45 17.66
N GLY A 109 -0.43 -14.00 17.73
CA GLY A 109 0.27 -13.36 16.61
C GLY A 109 0.05 -11.84 16.47
N TYR A 110 -0.78 -11.24 17.33
CA TYR A 110 -0.91 -9.78 17.45
C TYR A 110 0.03 -9.26 18.52
N ARG A 111 0.77 -8.19 18.22
CA ARG A 111 1.72 -7.59 19.17
C ARG A 111 1.01 -7.14 20.44
N LEU A 112 1.60 -7.48 21.56
CA LEU A 112 1.28 -6.91 22.86
C LEU A 112 2.26 -5.77 23.12
N ALA A 113 1.75 -4.57 23.39
CA ALA A 113 2.56 -3.40 23.67
C ALA A 113 2.16 -2.76 24.99
N GLY A 114 3.15 -2.62 25.86
CA GLY A 114 3.01 -1.89 27.12
C GLY A 114 3.25 -0.41 26.92
N THR A 115 2.34 0.44 27.42
CA THR A 115 2.45 1.89 27.35
C THR A 115 1.67 2.59 28.47
N LEU A 116 1.64 3.92 28.42
CA LEU A 116 0.89 4.75 29.37
C LEU A 116 -0.49 5.12 28.81
N PRO A 117 -1.51 5.36 29.68
CA PRO A 117 -2.87 5.73 29.25
C PRO A 117 -2.92 7.03 28.43
N GLU A 118 -1.89 7.87 28.52
CA GLU A 118 -1.75 9.11 27.76
C GLU A 118 -1.73 8.89 26.26
N LEU A 119 -1.41 7.69 25.77
CA LEU A 119 -1.58 7.31 24.37
C LEU A 119 -3.01 7.62 23.87
N PHE A 120 -4.01 7.34 24.70
CA PHE A 120 -5.41 7.47 24.31
C PHE A 120 -5.99 8.85 24.64
N THR A 121 -5.43 9.53 25.65
CA THR A 121 -6.00 10.78 26.20
C THR A 121 -5.29 12.03 25.69
N ALA A 122 -3.97 11.96 25.47
CA ALA A 122 -3.15 13.13 25.13
C ALA A 122 -2.61 13.13 23.69
N VAL A 123 -2.39 11.94 23.09
CA VAL A 123 -1.76 11.84 21.77
C VAL A 123 -2.73 12.16 20.64
N GLU A 124 -2.39 13.11 19.80
CA GLU A 124 -3.01 13.33 18.50
C GLU A 124 -2.22 12.58 17.43
N TYR A 125 -2.71 11.43 16.98
CA TYR A 125 -2.04 10.63 15.95
C TYR A 125 -2.09 11.29 14.55
N ARG A 126 -3.02 12.25 14.36
CA ARG A 126 -3.11 13.20 13.23
C ARG A 126 -3.63 14.52 13.76
N PRO A 127 -3.40 15.64 13.06
CA PRO A 127 -3.92 16.94 13.49
C PRO A 127 -5.42 16.90 13.81
N GLY A 128 -5.78 17.22 15.05
CA GLY A 128 -7.14 17.22 15.56
C GLY A 128 -7.78 15.84 15.74
N ARG A 129 -7.03 14.73 15.62
CA ARG A 129 -7.56 13.36 15.80
C ARG A 129 -6.82 12.61 16.88
N ARG A 130 -7.55 12.18 17.89
CA ARG A 130 -7.11 11.29 18.99
C ARG A 130 -7.73 9.92 18.84
N TYR A 131 -7.14 8.94 19.52
CA TYR A 131 -7.72 7.61 19.60
C TYR A 131 -9.06 7.68 20.34
N SER A 132 -10.11 7.16 19.74
CA SER A 132 -11.46 7.05 20.31
C SER A 132 -11.84 5.57 20.50
N PHE A 133 -12.81 5.32 21.34
CA PHE A 133 -13.25 3.97 21.68
C PHE A 133 -14.56 3.66 20.98
N ARG A 134 -14.58 2.53 20.24
CA ARG A 134 -15.82 1.94 19.73
C ARG A 134 -16.65 1.36 20.88
N ALA A 135 -15.97 0.83 21.90
CA ALA A 135 -16.60 0.31 23.09
C ALA A 135 -15.62 0.37 24.28
N GLY A 136 -16.12 0.61 25.47
CA GLY A 136 -15.33 0.61 26.69
C GLY A 136 -14.55 1.92 26.93
N ARG A 137 -13.37 1.80 27.51
CA ARG A 137 -12.54 2.92 28.02
C ARG A 137 -11.04 2.62 27.91
N ALA A 138 -10.20 3.61 28.19
CA ALA A 138 -8.77 3.39 28.44
C ALA A 138 -8.54 2.49 29.66
N PHE A 139 -7.43 1.78 29.66
CA PHE A 139 -7.05 0.93 30.80
C PHE A 139 -6.58 1.78 32.00
N ASP A 140 -6.76 1.24 33.18
CA ASP A 140 -6.12 1.73 34.42
C ASP A 140 -4.67 1.22 34.46
N PRO A 141 -3.67 2.10 34.65
CA PRO A 141 -2.27 1.68 34.63
C PRO A 141 -1.89 0.74 35.80
N THR A 142 -2.71 0.63 36.85
CA THR A 142 -2.47 -0.22 38.03
C THR A 142 -3.14 -1.59 37.92
N LEU A 143 -4.00 -1.80 36.93
CA LEU A 143 -4.78 -3.03 36.78
C LEU A 143 -4.30 -3.84 35.56
N ARG A 144 -4.60 -5.14 35.53
CA ARG A 144 -4.36 -6.02 34.39
C ARG A 144 -5.49 -5.85 33.36
N GLU A 145 -5.56 -4.66 32.80
CA GLU A 145 -6.53 -4.28 31.79
C GLU A 145 -5.87 -4.15 30.41
N ALA A 146 -6.65 -4.33 29.36
CA ALA A 146 -6.18 -4.18 27.99
C ALA A 146 -7.14 -3.33 27.14
N VAL A 147 -6.57 -2.55 26.22
CA VAL A 147 -7.27 -1.90 25.13
C VAL A 147 -6.84 -2.56 23.83
N VAL A 148 -7.80 -2.99 23.01
CA VAL A 148 -7.51 -3.71 21.77
C VAL A 148 -7.74 -2.80 20.58
N GLY A 149 -6.77 -2.75 19.67
CA GLY A 149 -6.92 -2.05 18.38
C GLY A 149 -8.05 -2.64 17.56
N SER A 150 -8.73 -1.82 16.77
CA SER A 150 -9.94 -2.19 16.04
C SER A 150 -9.77 -3.43 15.17
N PHE A 151 -8.66 -3.52 14.42
CA PHE A 151 -8.39 -4.66 13.54
C PHE A 151 -8.09 -5.95 14.32
N ALA A 152 -7.29 -5.84 15.40
CA ALA A 152 -7.00 -6.98 16.27
C ALA A 152 -8.27 -7.49 16.94
N ALA A 153 -9.13 -6.61 17.45
CA ALA A 153 -10.41 -6.96 18.06
C ALA A 153 -11.33 -7.71 17.09
N ASP A 154 -11.48 -7.21 15.87
CA ASP A 154 -12.32 -7.85 14.85
C ASP A 154 -11.80 -9.24 14.45
N LYS A 155 -10.47 -9.43 14.35
CA LYS A 155 -9.86 -10.72 13.98
C LYS A 155 -9.85 -11.75 15.10
N LEU A 156 -9.66 -11.29 16.34
CA LEU A 156 -9.61 -12.14 17.53
C LEU A 156 -10.99 -12.37 18.14
N GLY A 157 -12.02 -11.60 17.72
CA GLY A 157 -13.36 -11.63 18.29
C GLY A 157 -13.45 -11.02 19.69
N LEU A 158 -12.46 -10.20 20.10
CA LEU A 158 -12.37 -9.64 21.45
C LEU A 158 -13.32 -8.46 21.67
N LYS A 159 -13.96 -8.47 22.83
CA LYS A 159 -14.88 -7.42 23.28
C LYS A 159 -14.56 -7.03 24.73
N PRO A 160 -14.99 -5.84 25.18
CA PRO A 160 -14.88 -5.49 26.59
C PRO A 160 -15.54 -6.55 27.51
N GLY A 161 -14.81 -6.98 28.51
CA GLY A 161 -15.15 -8.06 29.44
C GLY A 161 -14.45 -9.40 29.14
N ASP A 162 -13.94 -9.59 27.92
CA ASP A 162 -13.22 -10.83 27.59
C ASP A 162 -11.88 -10.89 28.31
N LYS A 163 -11.44 -12.12 28.62
CA LYS A 163 -10.18 -12.41 29.30
C LYS A 163 -9.24 -13.15 28.35
N PHE A 164 -7.95 -12.86 28.47
CA PHE A 164 -6.92 -13.56 27.69
C PHE A 164 -5.61 -13.67 28.47
N HIS A 165 -4.78 -14.62 28.02
CA HIS A 165 -3.40 -14.82 28.50
C HIS A 165 -2.45 -14.43 27.38
N PRO A 166 -1.45 -13.57 27.64
CA PRO A 166 -0.39 -13.26 26.66
C PRO A 166 0.53 -14.46 26.42
N TYR A 167 1.24 -14.42 25.28
CA TYR A 167 2.26 -15.40 24.93
C TYR A 167 3.61 -14.70 24.79
N HIS A 168 4.64 -15.35 25.35
CA HIS A 168 5.99 -14.80 25.32
C HIS A 168 6.58 -14.77 23.91
N GLY A 169 7.30 -13.69 23.58
CA GLY A 169 7.95 -13.49 22.28
C GLY A 169 7.03 -12.93 21.23
N LEU A 170 7.58 -12.74 20.04
CA LEU A 170 6.91 -12.03 18.94
C LEU A 170 6.14 -12.97 18.00
N ILE A 171 6.45 -14.26 18.06
CA ILE A 171 5.81 -15.32 17.27
C ILE A 171 4.91 -16.11 18.23
N TYR A 172 3.68 -16.35 17.79
CA TYR A 172 2.73 -17.13 18.57
C TYR A 172 3.20 -18.58 18.75
N ASP A 173 3.35 -19.01 20.01
CA ASP A 173 3.64 -20.38 20.41
C ASP A 173 2.82 -20.70 21.67
N GLU A 174 1.91 -21.66 21.58
CA GLU A 174 1.04 -22.06 22.69
C GLU A 174 1.78 -22.53 23.94
N LYS A 175 3.03 -22.97 23.78
CA LYS A 175 3.86 -23.45 24.91
C LYS A 175 4.41 -22.33 25.78
N ASN A 176 4.40 -21.11 25.27
CA ASN A 176 4.98 -19.93 25.91
C ASN A 176 3.90 -19.00 26.48
N GLU A 177 2.81 -19.56 27.02
CA GLU A 177 1.73 -18.80 27.63
C GLU A 177 2.14 -18.25 28.99
N HIS A 178 1.86 -16.98 29.23
CA HIS A 178 2.06 -16.33 30.52
C HIS A 178 0.91 -16.67 31.49
N ALA A 179 1.23 -16.72 32.77
CA ALA A 179 0.24 -16.99 33.82
C ALA A 179 -0.74 -15.83 34.06
N GLU A 180 -0.38 -14.63 33.62
CA GLU A 180 -1.16 -13.41 33.82
C GLU A 180 -2.41 -13.39 32.95
N THR A 181 -3.55 -13.06 33.57
CA THR A 181 -4.80 -12.86 32.92
C THR A 181 -5.09 -11.37 32.76
N TYR A 182 -5.31 -10.92 31.52
CA TYR A 182 -5.74 -9.56 31.21
C TYR A 182 -7.23 -9.53 30.84
N VAL A 183 -7.89 -8.42 31.21
CA VAL A 183 -9.29 -8.17 30.87
C VAL A 183 -9.35 -7.05 29.82
N VAL A 184 -10.02 -7.29 28.72
CA VAL A 184 -10.28 -6.26 27.72
C VAL A 184 -11.27 -5.25 28.30
N VAL A 185 -10.88 -3.98 28.40
CA VAL A 185 -11.74 -2.89 28.90
C VAL A 185 -12.11 -1.89 27.83
N GLY A 186 -11.43 -1.91 26.70
CA GLY A 186 -11.74 -1.02 25.59
C GLY A 186 -11.36 -1.62 24.24
N VAL A 187 -12.09 -1.22 23.21
CA VAL A 187 -11.79 -1.48 21.80
C VAL A 187 -11.78 -0.15 21.05
N LEU A 188 -10.69 0.12 20.35
CA LEU A 188 -10.51 1.36 19.60
C LEU A 188 -11.42 1.43 18.37
N GLU A 189 -11.83 2.64 17.99
CA GLU A 189 -12.32 2.92 16.65
C GLU A 189 -11.19 2.76 15.62
N PRO A 190 -11.51 2.43 14.36
CA PRO A 190 -10.51 2.36 13.30
C PRO A 190 -9.77 3.69 13.10
N SER A 191 -8.49 3.72 13.43
CA SER A 191 -7.62 4.89 13.25
C SER A 191 -6.90 4.91 11.91
N ASN A 192 -6.86 3.75 11.24
CA ASN A 192 -6.03 3.50 10.05
C ASN A 192 -4.55 3.78 10.32
N THR A 193 -4.09 3.38 11.51
CA THR A 193 -2.70 3.42 11.96
C THR A 193 -2.27 2.03 12.44
N PRO A 194 -0.97 1.77 12.63
CA PRO A 194 -0.48 0.50 13.19
C PRO A 194 -1.11 0.14 14.54
N ALA A 195 -1.55 1.13 15.33
CA ALA A 195 -2.23 0.92 16.61
C ALA A 195 -3.50 0.05 16.51
N ASP A 196 -4.14 0.00 15.34
CA ASP A 196 -5.31 -0.84 15.10
C ASP A 196 -5.02 -2.35 15.21
N ARG A 197 -3.74 -2.76 15.11
CA ARG A 197 -3.31 -4.16 15.18
C ARG A 197 -2.71 -4.58 16.52
N VAL A 198 -2.64 -3.68 17.49
CA VAL A 198 -1.94 -3.89 18.75
C VAL A 198 -2.93 -4.18 19.86
N VAL A 199 -2.53 -5.05 20.76
CA VAL A 199 -3.15 -5.23 22.09
C VAL A 199 -2.36 -4.39 23.08
N TRP A 200 -2.95 -3.31 23.56
CA TRP A 200 -2.33 -2.34 24.47
C TRP A 200 -2.60 -2.71 25.90
N ILE A 201 -1.55 -2.78 26.71
CA ILE A 201 -1.64 -3.04 28.15
C ILE A 201 -0.86 -1.96 28.93
N PRO A 202 -1.07 -1.83 30.25
CA PRO A 202 -0.22 -0.99 31.08
C PRO A 202 1.26 -1.37 30.96
N LEU A 203 2.12 -0.35 30.89
CA LEU A 203 3.57 -0.53 30.77
C LEU A 203 4.12 -1.47 31.82
N GLU A 204 3.78 -1.23 33.10
CA GLU A 204 4.22 -2.07 34.21
C GLU A 204 3.71 -3.50 34.10
N GLY A 205 2.53 -3.70 33.50
CA GLY A 205 1.98 -5.02 33.29
C GLY A 205 2.87 -5.88 32.40
N LEU A 206 3.44 -5.29 31.31
CA LEU A 206 4.38 -5.98 30.45
C LEU A 206 5.75 -6.15 31.10
N GLN A 207 6.26 -5.11 31.75
CA GLN A 207 7.58 -5.13 32.39
C GLN A 207 7.70 -6.16 33.54
N LYS A 208 6.61 -6.36 34.30
CA LYS A 208 6.57 -7.26 35.46
C LYS A 208 5.93 -8.62 35.16
N MET A 209 5.76 -8.96 33.89
CA MET A 209 5.16 -10.23 33.47
C MET A 209 6.10 -11.39 33.82
N SER A 210 5.53 -12.51 34.25
CA SER A 210 6.29 -13.71 34.60
C SER A 210 7.10 -14.23 33.42
N GLY A 211 8.32 -14.70 33.70
CA GLY A 211 9.24 -15.18 32.65
C GLY A 211 10.13 -14.12 32.01
N HIS A 212 9.90 -12.83 32.28
CA HIS A 212 10.81 -11.76 31.87
C HIS A 212 12.00 -11.61 32.81
N ASP A 213 13.14 -11.07 32.35
CA ASP A 213 14.30 -10.82 33.19
C ASP A 213 13.99 -9.73 34.21
N PRO A 214 14.06 -10.03 35.51
CA PRO A 214 13.81 -9.05 36.57
C PRO A 214 14.72 -7.82 36.51
N LYS A 215 15.92 -7.93 35.93
CA LYS A 215 16.85 -6.81 35.73
C LYS A 215 16.38 -5.82 34.68
N ALA A 216 15.59 -6.28 33.74
CA ALA A 216 14.97 -5.44 32.65
C ALA A 216 13.57 -4.95 33.04
N ALA A 217 13.08 -5.22 34.25
CA ALA A 217 11.72 -4.88 34.71
C ALA A 217 11.41 -3.36 34.73
N ALA A 218 12.41 -2.51 34.59
CA ALA A 218 12.25 -1.07 34.48
C ALA A 218 12.65 -0.52 33.07
N ASP A 219 12.98 -1.41 32.14
CA ASP A 219 13.43 -1.01 30.82
C ASP A 219 12.25 -0.84 29.85
N VAL A 220 12.46 -0.03 28.82
CA VAL A 220 11.50 0.15 27.72
C VAL A 220 12.18 -0.13 26.38
N SER A 221 11.42 -0.59 25.39
CA SER A 221 11.95 -0.89 24.06
C SER A 221 12.24 0.35 23.23
N GLY A 222 11.52 1.45 23.53
CA GLY A 222 11.73 2.74 22.90
C GLY A 222 10.82 3.82 23.48
N VAL A 223 11.12 5.06 23.14
CA VAL A 223 10.33 6.23 23.55
C VAL A 223 9.91 6.99 22.29
N LEU A 224 8.61 7.14 22.11
CA LEU A 224 8.02 8.01 21.09
C LEU A 224 8.13 9.46 21.57
N VAL A 225 8.69 10.34 20.74
CA VAL A 225 9.00 11.72 21.14
C VAL A 225 8.30 12.69 20.21
N LYS A 226 7.51 13.59 20.78
CA LYS A 226 6.96 14.75 20.11
C LYS A 226 7.76 15.99 20.51
N LEU A 227 8.26 16.72 19.53
CA LEU A 227 9.01 17.95 19.74
C LEU A 227 8.06 19.16 19.75
N LYS A 228 8.44 20.22 20.44
CA LYS A 228 7.69 21.49 20.40
C LYS A 228 7.70 22.06 18.99
N ALA A 229 6.66 22.79 18.60
CA ALA A 229 6.44 23.32 17.24
C ALA A 229 7.65 24.07 16.65
N ASN A 230 8.45 24.75 17.48
CA ASN A 230 9.63 25.50 17.07
C ASN A 230 10.96 24.72 17.21
N ALA A 231 10.90 23.41 17.38
CA ALA A 231 12.05 22.59 17.74
C ALA A 231 12.77 21.93 16.54
N GLY A 232 12.54 22.37 15.31
CA GLY A 232 13.26 21.84 14.13
C GLY A 232 14.78 21.87 14.28
N PRO A 233 15.42 22.99 14.68
CA PRO A 233 16.86 23.02 14.98
C PRO A 233 17.25 22.15 16.18
N ALA A 234 16.33 21.96 17.16
CA ALA A 234 16.58 21.09 18.30
C ALA A 234 16.56 19.62 17.92
N GLY A 235 15.65 19.19 17.06
CA GLY A 235 15.63 17.84 16.50
C GLY A 235 16.95 17.47 15.84
N PHE A 236 17.51 18.37 15.04
CA PHE A 236 18.82 18.17 14.42
C PHE A 236 19.95 18.09 15.47
N ARG A 237 19.96 18.98 16.49
CA ARG A 237 20.96 18.92 17.56
C ARG A 237 20.86 17.64 18.36
N MET A 238 19.64 17.18 18.67
CA MET A 238 19.41 15.92 19.38
C MET A 238 19.86 14.71 18.51
N ASP A 239 19.58 14.72 17.21
CA ASP A 239 20.08 13.70 16.29
C ASP A 239 21.61 13.62 16.29
N LEU A 240 22.28 14.78 16.25
CA LEU A 240 23.75 14.86 16.34
C LEU A 240 24.26 14.35 17.69
N MET A 241 23.66 14.81 18.79
CA MET A 241 24.05 14.45 20.16
C MET A 241 23.93 12.94 20.41
N TYR A 242 22.78 12.35 20.11
CA TYR A 242 22.58 10.91 20.37
C TYR A 242 23.31 10.01 19.38
N ASN A 243 23.34 10.37 18.08
CA ASN A 243 23.83 9.47 17.05
C ASN A 243 25.30 9.66 16.68
N LYS A 244 25.88 10.86 16.87
CA LYS A 244 27.26 11.18 16.48
C LYS A 244 28.19 11.37 17.68
N GLN A 245 27.72 12.04 18.71
CA GLN A 245 28.51 12.30 19.92
C GLN A 245 28.30 11.20 20.98
N GLY A 246 27.08 10.69 21.10
CA GLY A 246 26.73 9.55 21.96
C GLY A 246 26.97 8.20 21.27
N ASN A 247 27.13 7.16 22.08
CA ASN A 247 27.33 5.79 21.60
C ASN A 247 26.35 4.76 22.18
N ARG A 248 25.49 5.17 23.10
CA ARG A 248 24.58 4.27 23.86
C ARG A 248 23.16 4.22 23.30
N LEU A 249 22.67 5.33 22.79
CA LEU A 249 21.30 5.47 22.28
C LEU A 249 21.25 5.81 20.79
N THR A 250 20.12 5.57 20.17
CA THR A 250 19.78 5.98 18.82
C THR A 250 18.56 6.89 18.85
N PHE A 251 18.66 8.06 18.20
CA PHE A 251 17.57 8.98 18.01
C PHE A 251 17.15 8.97 16.52
N ALA A 252 16.00 8.36 16.25
CA ALA A 252 15.46 8.26 14.89
C ALA A 252 14.60 9.49 14.58
N TRP A 253 15.21 10.51 13.96
CA TRP A 253 14.59 11.79 13.61
C TRP A 253 14.98 12.25 12.19
N PRO A 254 14.06 12.90 11.46
CA PRO A 254 12.61 12.82 11.62
C PRO A 254 12.09 11.45 11.15
N VAL A 255 11.04 10.93 11.82
CA VAL A 255 10.46 9.60 11.53
C VAL A 255 10.16 9.42 10.04
N GLY A 256 9.52 10.41 9.40
CA GLY A 256 9.18 10.35 7.97
C GLY A 256 10.41 10.16 7.07
N ARG A 257 11.55 10.80 7.38
CA ARG A 257 12.81 10.61 6.62
C ARG A 257 13.37 9.20 6.80
N VAL A 258 13.28 8.63 8.00
CA VAL A 258 13.71 7.26 8.24
C VAL A 258 12.91 6.28 7.39
N MET A 259 11.59 6.49 7.27
CA MET A 259 10.72 5.70 6.41
C MET A 259 11.01 5.92 4.91
N THR A 260 11.31 7.16 4.49
CA THR A 260 11.74 7.42 3.11
C THR A 260 12.99 6.62 2.75
N GLN A 261 13.97 6.54 3.64
CA GLN A 261 15.20 5.74 3.40
C GLN A 261 14.90 4.24 3.21
N LEU A 262 13.84 3.70 3.81
CA LEU A 262 13.40 2.34 3.53
C LEU A 262 12.97 2.21 2.07
N PHE A 263 12.09 3.12 1.60
CA PHE A 263 11.62 3.09 0.21
C PHE A 263 12.75 3.33 -0.80
N ASP A 264 13.72 4.18 -0.48
CA ASP A 264 14.91 4.38 -1.31
C ASP A 264 15.73 3.08 -1.45
N LYS A 265 15.90 2.34 -0.37
CA LYS A 265 16.63 1.05 -0.38
C LYS A 265 15.90 -0.03 -1.19
N ILE A 266 14.59 -0.08 -1.16
CA ILE A 266 13.78 -1.03 -1.95
C ILE A 266 13.37 -0.47 -3.32
N GLY A 267 13.78 0.75 -3.66
CA GLY A 267 13.41 1.43 -4.92
C GLY A 267 13.85 0.69 -6.20
N TRP A 268 14.81 -0.23 -6.09
CA TRP A 268 15.14 -1.13 -7.20
C TRP A 268 13.97 -2.08 -7.54
N PHE A 269 13.23 -2.55 -6.52
CA PHE A 269 12.05 -3.39 -6.71
C PHE A 269 10.95 -2.65 -7.46
N ASP A 270 10.73 -1.38 -7.11
CA ASP A 270 9.82 -0.50 -7.85
C ASP A 270 10.17 -0.37 -9.33
N ARG A 271 11.48 -0.27 -9.63
CA ARG A 271 11.96 -0.21 -11.03
C ARG A 271 11.67 -1.50 -11.78
N VAL A 272 11.85 -2.64 -11.12
CA VAL A 272 11.53 -3.96 -11.71
C VAL A 272 10.02 -4.06 -11.97
N LEU A 273 9.17 -3.71 -11.02
CA LEU A 273 7.71 -3.72 -11.22
C LEU A 273 7.27 -2.78 -12.35
N THR A 274 7.86 -1.60 -12.42
CA THR A 274 7.60 -0.64 -13.49
C THR A 274 8.05 -1.18 -14.86
N LEU A 275 9.22 -1.83 -14.93
CA LEU A 275 9.68 -2.49 -16.15
C LEU A 275 8.71 -3.59 -16.59
N VAL A 276 8.28 -4.45 -15.66
CA VAL A 276 7.28 -5.49 -15.94
C VAL A 276 5.99 -4.89 -16.47
N ALA A 277 5.50 -3.81 -15.85
CA ALA A 277 4.29 -3.12 -16.32
C ALA A 277 4.44 -2.58 -17.77
N TYR A 278 5.60 -2.03 -18.11
CA TYR A 278 5.88 -1.59 -19.48
C TYR A 278 6.00 -2.76 -20.47
N LEU A 279 6.61 -3.88 -20.06
CA LEU A 279 6.66 -5.08 -20.91
C LEU A 279 5.27 -5.63 -21.18
N VAL A 280 4.40 -5.67 -20.18
CA VAL A 280 3.00 -6.09 -20.33
C VAL A 280 2.25 -5.13 -21.28
N ALA A 281 2.47 -3.82 -21.18
CA ALA A 281 1.90 -2.84 -22.12
C ALA A 281 2.42 -3.04 -23.55
N LEU A 282 3.70 -3.37 -23.73
CA LEU A 282 4.29 -3.70 -25.03
C LEU A 282 3.64 -4.95 -25.64
N VAL A 283 3.48 -6.02 -24.83
CA VAL A 283 2.80 -7.25 -25.26
C VAL A 283 1.35 -6.98 -25.66
N ALA A 284 0.62 -6.16 -24.87
CA ALA A 284 -0.74 -5.78 -25.20
C ALA A 284 -0.81 -5.01 -26.54
N THR A 285 0.12 -4.06 -26.76
CA THR A 285 0.20 -3.31 -28.03
C THR A 285 0.51 -4.23 -29.21
N SER A 286 1.42 -5.18 -29.03
CA SER A 286 1.74 -6.20 -30.05
C SER A 286 0.56 -7.11 -30.35
N SER A 287 -0.24 -7.46 -29.33
CA SER A 287 -1.47 -8.25 -29.47
C SER A 287 -2.52 -7.50 -30.30
N ILE A 288 -2.65 -6.18 -30.11
CA ILE A 288 -3.54 -5.33 -30.94
C ILE A 288 -3.10 -5.39 -32.42
N LEU A 289 -1.79 -5.19 -32.64
CA LEU A 289 -1.23 -5.22 -33.99
C LEU A 289 -1.48 -6.57 -34.68
N ALA A 290 -1.19 -7.67 -34.00
CA ALA A 290 -1.40 -9.03 -34.48
C ALA A 290 -2.88 -9.32 -34.78
N SER A 291 -3.77 -8.96 -33.84
CA SER A 291 -5.22 -9.15 -33.97
C SER A 291 -5.78 -8.44 -35.20
N ILE A 292 -5.43 -7.14 -35.37
CA ILE A 292 -5.93 -6.35 -36.51
C ILE A 292 -5.29 -6.83 -37.83
N TYR A 293 -4.01 -7.20 -37.82
CA TYR A 293 -3.33 -7.73 -38.96
C TYR A 293 -3.97 -9.04 -39.48
N ASN A 294 -4.31 -9.96 -38.58
CA ASN A 294 -4.99 -11.21 -38.93
C ASN A 294 -6.41 -10.94 -39.44
N SER A 295 -7.19 -10.12 -38.74
CA SER A 295 -8.53 -9.70 -39.16
C SER A 295 -8.51 -9.08 -40.56
N MET A 296 -7.49 -8.27 -40.86
CA MET A 296 -7.35 -7.68 -42.21
C MET A 296 -7.08 -8.70 -43.29
N ASN A 297 -6.27 -9.72 -43.02
CA ASN A 297 -5.99 -10.76 -44.03
C ASN A 297 -7.28 -11.55 -44.41
N GLU A 298 -8.13 -11.82 -43.41
CA GLU A 298 -9.43 -12.48 -43.60
C GLU A 298 -10.42 -11.61 -44.38
N ARG A 299 -10.31 -10.27 -44.27
CA ARG A 299 -11.27 -9.28 -44.80
C ARG A 299 -10.81 -8.59 -46.07
N ARG A 300 -9.70 -9.01 -46.67
CA ARG A 300 -9.18 -8.38 -47.91
C ARG A 300 -10.25 -8.29 -49.03
N ARG A 301 -11.05 -9.35 -49.20
CA ARG A 301 -12.13 -9.38 -50.18
C ARG A 301 -13.26 -8.41 -49.85
N GLU A 302 -13.66 -8.32 -48.56
CA GLU A 302 -14.68 -7.36 -48.13
C GLU A 302 -14.23 -5.92 -48.35
N ILE A 303 -12.97 -5.62 -48.04
CA ILE A 303 -12.36 -4.29 -48.30
C ILE A 303 -12.33 -3.99 -49.76
N ALA A 304 -12.00 -4.95 -50.65
CA ALA A 304 -12.02 -4.79 -52.10
C ALA A 304 -13.44 -4.49 -52.62
N ILE A 305 -14.46 -5.21 -52.14
CA ILE A 305 -15.87 -4.98 -52.43
C ILE A 305 -16.32 -3.58 -52.01
N LEU A 306 -16.00 -3.17 -50.79
CA LEU A 306 -16.35 -1.84 -50.30
C LEU A 306 -15.72 -0.73 -51.16
N ARG A 307 -14.48 -0.94 -51.60
CA ARG A 307 -13.82 -0.01 -52.53
C ARG A 307 -14.43 0.01 -53.91
N ALA A 308 -14.82 -1.15 -54.42
CA ALA A 308 -15.52 -1.24 -55.71
C ALA A 308 -16.89 -0.53 -55.67
N LEU A 309 -17.54 -0.52 -54.50
CA LEU A 309 -18.79 0.21 -54.22
C LEU A 309 -18.58 1.72 -53.94
N GLY A 310 -17.36 2.24 -54.10
CA GLY A 310 -17.07 3.67 -54.01
C GLY A 310 -16.55 4.15 -52.62
N ALA A 311 -16.20 3.25 -51.70
CA ALA A 311 -15.59 3.67 -50.44
C ALA A 311 -14.20 4.28 -50.66
N HIS A 312 -13.99 5.51 -50.17
CA HIS A 312 -12.69 6.17 -50.22
C HIS A 312 -11.62 5.42 -49.39
N ARG A 313 -10.36 5.47 -49.86
CA ARG A 313 -9.22 4.87 -49.14
C ARG A 313 -9.12 5.38 -47.69
N GLY A 314 -9.38 6.68 -47.45
CA GLY A 314 -9.40 7.29 -46.14
C GLY A 314 -10.48 6.74 -45.20
N THR A 315 -11.64 6.33 -45.77
CA THR A 315 -12.72 5.71 -44.98
C THR A 315 -12.30 4.34 -44.42
N ILE A 316 -11.61 3.54 -45.23
CA ILE A 316 -11.10 2.22 -44.82
C ILE A 316 -9.98 2.38 -43.79
N PHE A 317 -9.04 3.29 -44.07
CA PHE A 317 -7.97 3.62 -43.09
C PHE A 317 -8.55 4.06 -41.76
N GLY A 318 -9.49 5.02 -41.78
CA GLY A 318 -10.14 5.51 -40.55
C GLY A 318 -10.94 4.43 -39.82
N ALA A 319 -11.60 3.51 -40.53
CA ALA A 319 -12.33 2.41 -39.94
C ALA A 319 -11.39 1.46 -39.13
N ILE A 320 -10.22 1.13 -39.71
CA ILE A 320 -9.25 0.24 -39.07
C ILE A 320 -8.62 0.88 -37.81
N VAL A 321 -8.21 2.16 -37.93
CA VAL A 321 -7.64 2.89 -36.77
C VAL A 321 -8.69 3.07 -35.67
N LEU A 322 -9.94 3.37 -36.05
CA LEU A 322 -11.05 3.49 -35.08
C LEU A 322 -11.39 2.16 -34.44
N GLU A 323 -11.30 1.05 -35.20
CA GLU A 323 -11.48 -0.31 -34.65
C GLU A 323 -10.41 -0.62 -33.59
N ALA A 324 -9.13 -0.32 -33.86
CA ALA A 324 -8.04 -0.45 -32.94
C ALA A 324 -8.24 0.38 -31.64
N ALA A 325 -8.62 1.65 -31.84
CA ALA A 325 -8.93 2.54 -30.75
C ALA A 325 -10.13 2.05 -29.90
N ALA A 326 -11.17 1.51 -30.55
CA ALA A 326 -12.35 0.96 -29.88
C ALA A 326 -12.03 -0.30 -29.05
N ILE A 327 -11.21 -1.23 -29.60
CA ILE A 327 -10.74 -2.41 -28.86
C ILE A 327 -9.92 -1.96 -27.64
N SER A 328 -9.04 -0.98 -27.83
CA SER A 328 -8.22 -0.42 -26.75
C SER A 328 -9.07 0.24 -25.68
N ALA A 329 -10.09 1.00 -26.06
CA ALA A 329 -11.02 1.63 -25.12
C ALA A 329 -11.82 0.59 -24.32
N LEU A 330 -12.31 -0.47 -24.97
CA LEU A 330 -12.97 -1.58 -24.28
C LEU A 330 -12.02 -2.28 -23.30
N GLY A 331 -10.78 -2.54 -23.71
CA GLY A 331 -9.74 -3.10 -22.85
C GLY A 331 -9.42 -2.21 -21.66
N VAL A 332 -9.29 -0.91 -21.88
CA VAL A 332 -9.07 0.08 -20.79
C VAL A 332 -10.23 0.10 -19.81
N LEU A 333 -11.48 0.09 -20.27
CA LEU A 333 -12.65 0.02 -19.39
C LEU A 333 -12.65 -1.25 -18.53
N ALA A 334 -12.36 -2.40 -19.13
CA ALA A 334 -12.16 -3.65 -18.39
C ALA A 334 -10.93 -3.59 -17.48
N GLY A 335 -9.91 -2.82 -17.84
CA GLY A 335 -8.71 -2.58 -17.04
C GLY A 335 -8.99 -1.92 -15.69
N PHE A 336 -9.98 -1.05 -15.58
CA PHE A 336 -10.42 -0.51 -14.29
C PHE A 336 -11.02 -1.58 -13.38
N VAL A 337 -11.66 -2.61 -13.93
CA VAL A 337 -12.13 -3.75 -13.15
C VAL A 337 -10.94 -4.53 -12.61
N VAL A 338 -9.94 -4.80 -13.45
CA VAL A 338 -8.69 -5.46 -13.03
C VAL A 338 -8.00 -4.63 -11.94
N TYR A 339 -7.87 -3.31 -12.14
CA TYR A 339 -7.36 -2.38 -11.13
C TYR A 339 -8.10 -2.50 -9.81
N ALA A 340 -9.43 -2.45 -9.82
CA ALA A 340 -10.24 -2.53 -8.61
C ALA A 340 -10.02 -3.87 -7.86
N LEU A 341 -9.97 -4.98 -8.58
CA LEU A 341 -9.69 -6.31 -8.00
C LEU A 341 -8.31 -6.36 -7.35
N VAL A 342 -7.26 -5.95 -8.09
CA VAL A 342 -5.89 -5.94 -7.58
C VAL A 342 -5.76 -5.00 -6.39
N MET A 343 -6.29 -3.80 -6.48
CA MET A 343 -6.17 -2.80 -5.42
C MET A 343 -6.88 -3.22 -4.13
N ASN A 344 -8.09 -3.82 -4.23
CA ASN A 344 -8.78 -4.35 -3.06
C ASN A 344 -8.01 -5.52 -2.42
N ALA A 345 -7.42 -6.41 -3.22
CA ALA A 345 -6.60 -7.50 -2.71
C ALA A 345 -5.35 -6.97 -1.99
N VAL A 346 -4.63 -6.02 -2.61
CA VAL A 346 -3.44 -5.38 -2.01
C VAL A 346 -3.81 -4.62 -0.74
N ALA A 347 -4.90 -3.85 -0.74
CA ALA A 347 -5.36 -3.12 0.42
C ALA A 347 -5.71 -4.06 1.59
N ALA A 348 -6.36 -5.20 1.31
CA ALA A 348 -6.66 -6.23 2.31
C ALA A 348 -5.38 -6.86 2.90
N ILE A 349 -4.41 -7.21 2.06
CA ILE A 349 -3.11 -7.76 2.50
C ILE A 349 -2.34 -6.72 3.33
N MET A 350 -2.23 -5.48 2.86
CA MET A 350 -1.53 -4.40 3.58
C MET A 350 -2.16 -4.15 4.94
N ARG A 351 -3.49 -4.04 5.00
CA ARG A 351 -4.20 -3.90 6.27
C ARG A 351 -3.94 -5.07 7.21
N ALA A 352 -3.95 -6.29 6.69
CA ALA A 352 -3.70 -7.50 7.47
C ALA A 352 -2.26 -7.57 7.99
N GLN A 353 -1.26 -7.12 7.25
CA GLN A 353 0.15 -7.23 7.62
C GLN A 353 0.64 -6.03 8.46
N THR A 354 0.19 -4.82 8.14
CA THR A 354 0.75 -3.58 8.71
C THR A 354 -0.26 -2.73 9.50
N GLY A 355 -1.56 -3.01 9.41
CA GLY A 355 -2.63 -2.13 9.91
C GLY A 355 -2.88 -0.91 9.02
N VAL A 356 -2.06 -0.69 8.01
CA VAL A 356 -2.17 0.44 7.09
C VAL A 356 -3.29 0.19 6.07
N VAL A 357 -4.17 1.16 5.91
CA VAL A 357 -5.27 1.10 4.94
C VAL A 357 -4.92 1.92 3.72
N LEU A 358 -4.90 1.27 2.55
CA LEU A 358 -4.85 1.92 1.26
C LEU A 358 -6.27 2.19 0.78
N ASP A 359 -6.49 3.33 0.13
CA ASP A 359 -7.79 3.68 -0.44
C ASP A 359 -7.84 3.27 -1.94
N PRO A 360 -8.63 2.24 -2.30
CA PRO A 360 -8.76 1.82 -3.69
C PRO A 360 -9.35 2.88 -4.61
N PHE A 361 -10.05 3.86 -4.06
CA PHE A 361 -10.74 4.90 -4.83
C PHE A 361 -10.02 6.26 -4.81
N ALA A 362 -8.87 6.35 -4.14
CA ALA A 362 -8.08 7.57 -4.15
C ALA A 362 -7.63 7.94 -5.56
N TRP A 363 -7.95 9.16 -5.97
CA TRP A 363 -7.60 9.64 -7.31
C TRP A 363 -6.08 9.77 -7.48
N HIS A 364 -5.60 9.32 -8.65
CA HIS A 364 -4.20 9.47 -9.04
C HIS A 364 -4.11 9.82 -10.54
N PRO A 365 -3.20 10.71 -10.97
CA PRO A 365 -3.07 11.11 -12.38
C PRO A 365 -2.89 9.95 -13.37
N VAL A 366 -2.26 8.86 -12.94
CA VAL A 366 -2.08 7.66 -13.77
C VAL A 366 -3.40 7.04 -14.22
N MET A 367 -4.50 7.25 -13.49
CA MET A 367 -5.84 6.75 -13.86
C MET A 367 -6.39 7.41 -15.12
N VAL A 368 -5.82 8.53 -15.54
CA VAL A 368 -6.14 9.21 -16.82
C VAL A 368 -5.01 9.03 -17.83
N LEU A 369 -3.77 9.18 -17.40
CA LEU A 369 -2.62 9.14 -18.29
C LEU A 369 -2.41 7.74 -18.91
N ALA A 370 -2.54 6.67 -18.12
CA ALA A 370 -2.36 5.30 -18.63
C ALA A 370 -3.45 4.91 -19.63
N PRO A 371 -4.75 5.11 -19.39
CA PRO A 371 -5.82 4.93 -20.37
C PRO A 371 -5.58 5.69 -21.68
N VAL A 372 -5.29 6.98 -21.60
CA VAL A 372 -5.05 7.81 -22.78
C VAL A 372 -3.86 7.29 -23.58
N ALA A 373 -2.74 6.99 -22.91
CA ALA A 373 -1.56 6.45 -23.56
C ALA A 373 -1.83 5.09 -24.23
N ILE A 374 -2.55 4.18 -23.57
CA ILE A 374 -2.87 2.86 -24.12
C ILE A 374 -3.81 2.96 -25.32
N ILE A 375 -4.82 3.82 -25.26
CA ILE A 375 -5.72 4.04 -26.41
C ILE A 375 -4.95 4.64 -27.58
N ALA A 376 -4.08 5.61 -27.32
CA ALA A 376 -3.23 6.21 -28.35
C ALA A 376 -2.27 5.18 -28.98
N LEU A 377 -1.60 4.37 -28.17
CA LEU A 377 -0.74 3.28 -28.65
C LEU A 377 -1.52 2.24 -29.46
N GLY A 378 -2.74 1.90 -29.03
CA GLY A 378 -3.61 1.01 -29.78
C GLY A 378 -4.02 1.59 -31.14
N ALA A 379 -4.40 2.86 -31.17
CA ALA A 379 -4.70 3.55 -32.42
C ALA A 379 -3.47 3.58 -33.37
N LEU A 380 -2.28 3.86 -32.85
CA LEU A 380 -1.03 3.84 -33.59
C LEU A 380 -0.69 2.43 -34.12
N ALA A 381 -0.89 1.38 -33.31
CA ALA A 381 -0.72 0.00 -33.73
C ALA A 381 -1.65 -0.33 -34.92
N GLY A 382 -2.86 0.24 -34.95
CA GLY A 382 -3.79 0.12 -36.04
C GLY A 382 -3.35 0.81 -37.34
N VAL A 383 -2.42 1.78 -37.29
CA VAL A 383 -1.93 2.49 -38.47
C VAL A 383 -1.18 1.56 -39.43
N VAL A 384 -0.37 0.63 -38.93
CA VAL A 384 0.43 -0.28 -39.76
C VAL A 384 -0.45 -1.13 -40.68
N PRO A 385 -1.45 -1.88 -40.17
CA PRO A 385 -2.38 -2.61 -41.04
C PRO A 385 -3.27 -1.70 -41.88
N ALA A 386 -3.62 -0.50 -41.38
CA ALA A 386 -4.41 0.45 -42.11
C ALA A 386 -3.68 0.99 -43.37
N VAL A 387 -2.38 1.25 -43.27
CA VAL A 387 -1.53 1.62 -44.44
C VAL A 387 -1.43 0.48 -45.43
N LYS A 388 -1.33 -0.77 -44.96
CA LYS A 388 -1.33 -1.94 -45.84
C LYS A 388 -2.67 -2.04 -46.62
N ALA A 389 -3.80 -1.85 -45.92
CA ALA A 389 -5.13 -1.81 -46.56
C ALA A 389 -5.28 -0.68 -47.57
N TYR A 390 -4.74 0.50 -47.22
CA TYR A 390 -4.77 1.67 -48.13
C TYR A 390 -4.05 1.39 -49.48
N ARG A 391 -2.98 0.59 -49.46
CA ARG A 391 -2.16 0.24 -50.63
C ARG A 391 -2.66 -0.99 -51.39
N THR A 392 -3.65 -1.75 -50.89
CA THR A 392 -4.17 -2.99 -51.51
C THR A 392 -4.86 -2.67 -52.81
N ASP A 393 -4.48 -3.35 -53.92
CA ASP A 393 -5.10 -3.21 -55.23
C ASP A 393 -6.43 -3.98 -55.27
N VAL A 394 -7.47 -3.34 -55.81
CA VAL A 394 -8.82 -3.88 -55.87
C VAL A 394 -8.91 -5.03 -56.90
N ALA A 395 -8.16 -4.89 -58.03
CA ALA A 395 -8.23 -5.86 -59.13
C ALA A 395 -7.66 -7.24 -58.73
N GLU A 396 -6.54 -7.29 -58.02
CA GLU A 396 -5.91 -8.55 -57.59
C GLU A 396 -6.73 -9.33 -56.55
N ASN A 397 -7.55 -8.65 -55.74
CA ASN A 397 -8.26 -9.26 -54.63
C ASN A 397 -9.73 -9.60 -54.90
N LEU A 398 -10.22 -9.31 -56.11
CA LEU A 398 -11.55 -9.72 -56.59
C LEU A 398 -11.54 -11.04 -57.39
N VAL A 399 -10.36 -11.49 -57.83
CA VAL A 399 -10.22 -12.79 -58.53
C VAL A 399 -10.36 -13.93 -57.51
N PRO A 400 -11.22 -14.94 -57.74
CA PRO A 400 -11.30 -16.13 -56.87
C PRO A 400 -9.94 -16.82 -56.86
N GLN A 401 -9.34 -17.00 -55.69
CA GLN A 401 -8.22 -17.92 -55.56
C GLN A 401 -8.78 -19.35 -55.63
N SER A 402 -8.48 -20.03 -56.72
CA SER A 402 -8.78 -21.44 -56.93
C SER A 402 -7.95 -22.32 -56.04
#